data_59f05aafa04761db3a3cb80bbfa67dbf
#
_entry.id   59f05aafa04761db3a3cb80bbfa67dbf
#
_cell.length_a   1.000
_cell.length_b   1.000
_cell.length_c   1.000
_cell.angle_alpha   90.00
_cell.angle_beta   90.00
_cell.angle_gamma   90.00
#
_symmetry.space_group_name_H-M   'P 1'
#
loop_
_entity.id
_entity.type
_entity.pdbx_description
1 polymer ?
#
loop_
_entity_poly.entity_id
_entity_poly.type
_entity_poly.pdbx_seq_one_letter_code
_entity_poly.pdbx_strand_id
1 'polypeptide(L)'
;LARLGLENAHMDQLGYVYAVLPATPGQEHVPALGLISHMDTSPAVSGADIHPQIVTYQGGDLPLAKTGCLRVKDFPFLSRYVGQQLIVTDGTTLLGADDKAGVAEIVTACEYLLAHPEVPHRTIAVCFTPDEEVGKGTDHFDPAKFPAKAAYTVDGGELGEIEYENFNAAAVTLTVHGVNIHPGSAKDKMKNAVLMAHQFISLLPEAETQIGRASCRE
;
A
#
# COMPACT_ATOMS: atom_id res chain seq x y z
N LEU A 1 -17.24 -7.56 -6.90
CA LEU A 1 -17.09 -9.02 -6.87
C LEU A 1 -18.47 -9.73 -6.96
N ALA A 2 -19.41 -9.48 -6.05
CA ALA A 2 -20.74 -10.13 -6.09
C ALA A 2 -21.50 -9.87 -7.39
N ARG A 3 -21.45 -8.64 -7.95
CA ARG A 3 -22.07 -8.32 -9.24
C ARG A 3 -21.44 -9.05 -10.44
N LEU A 4 -20.20 -9.44 -10.31
CA LEU A 4 -19.51 -10.27 -11.32
C LEU A 4 -19.86 -11.77 -11.17
N GLY A 5 -20.53 -12.16 -10.10
CA GLY A 5 -20.94 -13.54 -9.87
C GLY A 5 -19.86 -14.39 -9.18
N LEU A 6 -18.85 -13.78 -8.54
CA LEU A 6 -17.87 -14.53 -7.76
C LEU A 6 -18.56 -15.16 -6.53
N GLU A 7 -18.24 -16.43 -6.30
CA GLU A 7 -18.80 -17.19 -5.18
C GLU A 7 -18.33 -16.64 -3.83
N ASN A 8 -19.21 -16.72 -2.84
CA ASN A 8 -18.95 -16.34 -1.46
C ASN A 8 -18.40 -14.91 -1.28
N ALA A 9 -18.63 -14.01 -2.25
CA ALA A 9 -18.20 -12.62 -2.17
C ALA A 9 -18.86 -11.93 -0.97
N HIS A 10 -18.09 -11.64 0.07
CA HIS A 10 -18.56 -10.99 1.30
C HIS A 10 -17.46 -10.17 1.95
N MET A 11 -17.87 -9.19 2.73
CA MET A 11 -16.99 -8.46 3.64
C MET A 11 -17.26 -8.92 5.07
N ASP A 12 -16.23 -9.23 5.82
CA ASP A 12 -16.38 -9.59 7.22
C ASP A 12 -16.49 -8.37 8.14
N GLN A 13 -16.66 -8.62 9.45
CA GLN A 13 -16.85 -7.54 10.44
C GLN A 13 -15.61 -6.66 10.64
N LEU A 14 -14.45 -7.12 10.21
CA LEU A 14 -13.17 -6.43 10.32
C LEU A 14 -12.77 -5.73 9.03
N GLY A 15 -13.61 -5.81 7.99
CA GLY A 15 -13.38 -5.14 6.72
C GLY A 15 -12.64 -5.96 5.67
N TYR A 16 -12.26 -7.22 5.95
CA TYR A 16 -11.67 -8.08 4.94
C TYR A 16 -12.74 -8.54 3.94
N VAL A 17 -12.42 -8.42 2.66
CA VAL A 17 -13.30 -8.88 1.59
C VAL A 17 -12.74 -10.15 0.99
N TYR A 18 -13.57 -11.20 0.97
CA TYR A 18 -13.23 -12.50 0.39
C TYR A 18 -14.14 -12.83 -0.77
N ALA A 19 -13.61 -13.49 -1.80
CA ALA A 19 -14.37 -14.05 -2.89
C ALA A 19 -13.59 -15.20 -3.56
N VAL A 20 -14.30 -16.04 -4.28
CA VAL A 20 -13.70 -17.14 -5.04
C VAL A 20 -14.23 -17.12 -6.47
N LEU A 21 -13.33 -17.17 -7.44
CA LEU A 21 -13.62 -17.49 -8.82
C LEU A 21 -13.33 -19.00 -9.00
N PRO A 22 -14.35 -19.85 -9.23
CA PRO A 22 -14.16 -21.27 -9.43
C PRO A 22 -13.26 -21.59 -10.61
N ALA A 23 -12.56 -22.71 -10.57
CA ALA A 23 -11.78 -23.20 -11.69
C ALA A 23 -12.66 -23.48 -12.92
N THR A 24 -12.09 -23.32 -14.11
CA THR A 24 -12.74 -23.82 -15.32
C THR A 24 -12.82 -25.35 -15.31
N PRO A 25 -13.80 -25.95 -16.01
CA PRO A 25 -13.95 -27.42 -16.05
C PRO A 25 -12.62 -28.12 -16.43
N GLY A 26 -12.24 -29.11 -15.61
CA GLY A 26 -11.00 -29.86 -15.75
C GLY A 26 -9.77 -29.25 -15.07
N GLN A 27 -9.88 -28.06 -14.50
CA GLN A 27 -8.79 -27.39 -13.75
C GLN A 27 -8.97 -27.43 -12.22
N GLU A 28 -9.99 -28.11 -11.72
CA GLU A 28 -10.36 -28.16 -10.29
C GLU A 28 -9.29 -28.84 -9.42
N HIS A 29 -8.48 -29.72 -10.05
CA HIS A 29 -7.38 -30.42 -9.39
C HIS A 29 -6.12 -29.56 -9.20
N VAL A 30 -6.03 -28.41 -9.92
CA VAL A 30 -4.89 -27.50 -9.80
C VAL A 30 -5.02 -26.69 -8.51
N PRO A 31 -3.97 -26.59 -7.69
CA PRO A 31 -4.04 -25.82 -6.45
C PRO A 31 -4.49 -24.38 -6.70
N ALA A 32 -5.40 -23.89 -5.86
CA ALA A 32 -5.90 -22.53 -5.96
C ALA A 32 -4.78 -21.48 -5.86
N LEU A 33 -4.92 -20.41 -6.60
CA LEU A 33 -4.06 -19.23 -6.56
C LEU A 33 -4.77 -18.12 -5.79
N GLY A 34 -4.05 -17.48 -4.88
CA GLY A 34 -4.53 -16.28 -4.18
C GLY A 34 -4.11 -15.00 -4.91
N LEU A 35 -5.00 -14.03 -4.91
CA LEU A 35 -4.73 -12.65 -5.30
C LEU A 35 -5.16 -11.74 -4.16
N ILE A 36 -4.26 -10.91 -3.69
CA ILE A 36 -4.45 -10.03 -2.52
C ILE A 36 -4.08 -8.61 -2.92
N SER A 37 -4.83 -7.64 -2.43
CA SER A 37 -4.57 -6.20 -2.56
C SER A 37 -5.17 -5.49 -1.36
N HIS A 38 -4.65 -4.33 -0.96
CA HIS A 38 -5.23 -3.59 0.16
C HIS A 38 -6.16 -2.47 -0.30
N MET A 39 -7.11 -2.11 0.56
CA MET A 39 -8.13 -1.12 0.25
C MET A 39 -7.90 0.23 0.91
N ASP A 40 -7.16 0.24 2.01
CA ASP A 40 -6.81 1.46 2.72
C ASP A 40 -5.75 2.25 1.95
N THR A 41 -5.56 3.48 2.35
CA THR A 41 -4.59 4.40 1.76
C THR A 41 -3.81 5.08 2.86
N SER A 42 -2.60 5.55 2.55
CA SER A 42 -1.71 6.17 3.51
C SER A 42 -2.41 7.24 4.35
N PRO A 43 -2.28 7.20 5.69
CA PRO A 43 -2.86 8.20 6.58
C PRO A 43 -2.14 9.56 6.52
N ALA A 44 -1.03 9.67 5.77
CA ALA A 44 -0.23 10.90 5.69
C ALA A 44 -0.98 12.06 5.04
N VAL A 45 -1.89 11.76 4.09
CA VAL A 45 -2.71 12.76 3.38
C VAL A 45 -4.14 12.24 3.28
N SER A 46 -5.12 13.15 3.33
CA SER A 46 -6.54 12.77 3.20
C SER A 46 -6.82 12.06 1.89
N GLY A 47 -7.47 10.91 1.97
CA GLY A 47 -8.05 10.17 0.84
C GLY A 47 -9.57 10.34 0.74
N ALA A 48 -10.15 11.33 1.43
CA ALA A 48 -11.59 11.58 1.39
C ALA A 48 -11.96 12.50 0.22
N ASP A 49 -13.06 12.16 -0.47
CA ASP A 49 -13.60 12.96 -1.58
C ASP A 49 -12.60 13.16 -2.72
N ILE A 50 -12.03 12.07 -3.20
CA ILE A 50 -11.03 12.07 -4.27
C ILE A 50 -11.66 12.48 -5.60
N HIS A 51 -11.03 13.43 -6.30
CA HIS A 51 -11.44 13.89 -7.63
C HIS A 51 -10.42 13.39 -8.68
N PRO A 52 -10.52 12.14 -9.16
CA PRO A 52 -9.57 11.60 -10.12
C PRO A 52 -9.78 12.22 -11.50
N GLN A 53 -8.70 12.41 -12.22
CA GLN A 53 -8.69 12.95 -13.58
C GLN A 53 -7.80 12.07 -14.46
N ILE A 54 -8.22 11.84 -15.69
CA ILE A 54 -7.42 11.17 -16.71
C ILE A 54 -6.82 12.24 -17.60
N VAL A 55 -5.49 12.31 -17.64
CA VAL A 55 -4.76 13.28 -18.46
C VAL A 55 -3.82 12.57 -19.41
N THR A 56 -3.72 13.01 -20.66
CA THR A 56 -2.66 12.55 -21.57
C THR A 56 -1.40 13.35 -21.28
N TYR A 57 -0.37 12.70 -20.78
CA TYR A 57 0.86 13.37 -20.37
C TYR A 57 1.71 13.74 -21.59
N GLN A 58 2.00 15.02 -21.72
CA GLN A 58 2.75 15.59 -22.87
C GLN A 58 4.24 15.82 -22.56
N GLY A 59 4.69 15.46 -21.36
CA GLY A 59 6.04 15.73 -20.87
C GLY A 59 6.14 17.04 -20.07
N GLY A 60 7.27 17.20 -19.38
CA GLY A 60 7.49 18.34 -18.49
C GLY A 60 6.75 18.22 -17.15
N ASP A 61 6.69 19.32 -16.43
CA ASP A 61 5.97 19.36 -15.15
C ASP A 61 4.46 19.28 -15.38
N LEU A 62 3.76 18.50 -14.57
CA LEU A 62 2.32 18.28 -14.66
C LEU A 62 1.58 19.02 -13.53
N PRO A 63 1.00 20.20 -13.80
CA PRO A 63 0.19 20.89 -12.82
C PRO A 63 -1.11 20.13 -12.56
N LEU A 64 -1.52 20.06 -11.30
CA LEU A 64 -2.79 19.46 -10.91
C LEU A 64 -3.89 20.53 -10.91
N ALA A 65 -5.14 20.11 -11.10
CA ALA A 65 -6.22 21.04 -11.46
C ALA A 65 -6.54 22.10 -10.41
N LYS A 66 -6.36 21.82 -9.12
CA LYS A 66 -6.61 22.79 -8.05
C LYS A 66 -5.34 23.26 -7.37
N THR A 67 -4.47 22.33 -7.01
CA THR A 67 -3.25 22.66 -6.27
C THR A 67 -2.15 21.63 -6.51
N GLY A 68 -0.89 22.08 -6.42
CA GLY A 68 0.27 21.20 -6.58
C GLY A 68 0.70 21.00 -8.04
N CYS A 69 1.84 20.36 -8.18
CA CYS A 69 2.44 20.07 -9.47
C CYS A 69 3.38 18.86 -9.31
N LEU A 70 3.23 17.86 -10.15
CA LEU A 70 4.18 16.76 -10.27
C LEU A 70 5.34 17.23 -11.13
N ARG A 71 6.48 17.52 -10.50
CA ARG A 71 7.65 18.06 -11.19
C ARG A 71 8.57 16.94 -11.62
N VAL A 72 9.03 16.99 -12.86
CA VAL A 72 9.97 15.98 -13.39
C VAL A 72 11.27 15.91 -12.57
N LYS A 73 11.72 17.02 -12.00
CA LYS A 73 12.91 17.03 -11.13
C LYS A 73 12.72 16.22 -9.84
N ASP A 74 11.49 16.17 -9.31
CA ASP A 74 11.13 15.48 -8.08
C ASP A 74 10.71 14.03 -8.40
N PHE A 75 10.14 13.81 -9.59
CA PHE A 75 9.66 12.52 -10.10
C PHE A 75 10.23 12.23 -11.50
N PRO A 76 11.51 11.90 -11.65
CA PRO A 76 12.16 11.74 -12.96
C PRO A 76 11.52 10.64 -13.84
N PHE A 77 10.90 9.64 -13.21
CA PHE A 77 10.21 8.54 -13.89
C PHE A 77 9.03 9.01 -14.76
N LEU A 78 8.43 10.18 -14.47
CA LEU A 78 7.36 10.75 -15.30
C LEU A 78 7.75 10.85 -16.78
N SER A 79 9.02 11.08 -17.07
CA SER A 79 9.50 11.17 -18.45
C SER A 79 9.26 9.89 -19.28
N ARG A 80 9.07 8.74 -18.63
CA ARG A 80 8.79 7.46 -19.30
C ARG A 80 7.35 7.35 -19.80
N TYR A 81 6.46 8.20 -19.31
CA TYR A 81 5.02 8.14 -19.60
C TYR A 81 4.54 9.18 -20.62
N VAL A 82 5.46 9.85 -21.33
CA VAL A 82 5.08 10.80 -22.36
C VAL A 82 4.22 10.14 -23.44
N GLY A 83 3.07 10.75 -23.75
CA GLY A 83 2.07 10.21 -24.66
C GLY A 83 1.08 9.22 -24.05
N GLN A 84 1.27 8.83 -22.79
CA GLN A 84 0.38 7.90 -22.09
C GLN A 84 -0.69 8.67 -21.29
N GLN A 85 -1.76 7.95 -20.95
CA GLN A 85 -2.78 8.45 -20.04
C GLN A 85 -2.35 8.19 -18.60
N LEU A 86 -2.42 9.23 -17.77
CA LEU A 86 -2.18 9.16 -16.34
C LEU A 86 -3.47 9.45 -15.59
N ILE A 87 -3.70 8.72 -14.50
CA ILE A 87 -4.75 9.03 -13.53
C ILE A 87 -4.09 9.85 -12.42
N VAL A 88 -4.60 11.06 -12.18
CA VAL A 88 -4.09 11.98 -11.16
C VAL A 88 -5.25 12.55 -10.35
N THR A 89 -4.98 13.15 -9.20
CA THR A 89 -5.99 13.93 -8.46
C THR A 89 -5.96 15.41 -8.88
N ASP A 90 -6.88 16.17 -8.33
CA ASP A 90 -6.84 17.65 -8.45
C ASP A 90 -5.77 18.31 -7.54
N GLY A 91 -5.03 17.53 -6.76
CA GLY A 91 -3.99 17.95 -5.84
C GLY A 91 -4.47 18.22 -4.41
N THR A 92 -5.77 18.09 -4.11
CA THR A 92 -6.31 18.32 -2.76
C THR A 92 -6.31 17.08 -1.88
N THR A 93 -6.18 15.89 -2.48
CA THR A 93 -6.18 14.60 -1.80
C THR A 93 -5.08 13.69 -2.31
N LEU A 94 -4.83 12.61 -1.57
CA LEU A 94 -4.12 11.46 -2.08
C LEU A 94 -4.94 10.83 -3.24
N LEU A 95 -4.28 10.26 -4.25
CA LEU A 95 -4.94 9.44 -5.27
C LEU A 95 -5.29 8.06 -4.70
N GLY A 96 -4.36 7.45 -3.97
CA GLY A 96 -4.47 6.10 -3.44
C GLY A 96 -4.43 5.05 -4.55
N ALA A 97 -3.60 5.26 -5.56
CA ALA A 97 -3.29 4.21 -6.54
C ALA A 97 -2.69 2.99 -5.85
N ASP A 98 -1.91 3.22 -4.84
CA ASP A 98 -1.47 2.30 -3.82
C ASP A 98 -2.60 2.21 -2.75
N ASP A 99 -3.41 1.09 -2.68
CA ASP A 99 -3.32 -0.01 -3.66
C ASP A 99 -4.65 -0.24 -4.41
N LYS A 100 -5.40 0.84 -4.69
CA LYS A 100 -6.62 0.73 -5.52
C LYS A 100 -6.34 0.25 -6.95
N ALA A 101 -5.09 0.40 -7.42
CA ALA A 101 -4.68 -0.14 -8.71
C ALA A 101 -4.76 -1.68 -8.69
N GLY A 102 -4.14 -2.33 -7.70
CA GLY A 102 -4.20 -3.78 -7.54
C GLY A 102 -5.63 -4.29 -7.34
N VAL A 103 -6.47 -3.57 -6.58
CA VAL A 103 -7.90 -3.90 -6.49
C VAL A 103 -8.54 -3.90 -7.88
N ALA A 104 -8.29 -2.86 -8.69
CA ALA A 104 -8.85 -2.75 -10.04
C ALA A 104 -8.32 -3.84 -10.97
N GLU A 105 -7.04 -4.15 -10.91
CA GLU A 105 -6.39 -5.20 -11.70
C GLU A 105 -6.98 -6.58 -11.39
N ILE A 106 -7.12 -6.94 -10.12
CA ILE A 106 -7.72 -8.21 -9.69
C ILE A 106 -9.17 -8.32 -10.16
N VAL A 107 -9.96 -7.26 -9.97
CA VAL A 107 -11.38 -7.25 -10.38
C VAL A 107 -11.49 -7.39 -11.90
N THR A 108 -10.67 -6.66 -12.65
CA THR A 108 -10.66 -6.70 -14.13
C THR A 108 -10.19 -8.07 -14.64
N ALA A 109 -9.19 -8.67 -14.00
CA ALA A 109 -8.75 -10.03 -14.36
C ALA A 109 -9.86 -11.06 -14.14
N CYS A 110 -10.58 -10.98 -13.02
CA CYS A 110 -11.74 -11.85 -12.76
C CYS A 110 -12.86 -11.63 -13.79
N GLU A 111 -13.16 -10.39 -14.12
CA GLU A 111 -14.16 -10.03 -15.15
C GLU A 111 -13.77 -10.60 -16.50
N TYR A 112 -12.49 -10.45 -16.89
CA TYR A 112 -11.99 -11.00 -18.14
C TYR A 112 -12.13 -12.53 -18.19
N LEU A 113 -11.74 -13.24 -17.15
CA LEU A 113 -11.83 -14.71 -17.12
C LEU A 113 -13.28 -15.19 -17.16
N LEU A 114 -14.20 -14.49 -16.52
CA LEU A 114 -15.63 -14.79 -16.58
C LEU A 114 -16.23 -14.56 -17.98
N ALA A 115 -15.74 -13.54 -18.69
CA ALA A 115 -16.17 -13.23 -20.07
C ALA A 115 -15.54 -14.17 -21.10
N HIS A 116 -14.46 -14.86 -20.74
CA HIS A 116 -13.67 -15.74 -21.64
C HIS A 116 -13.56 -17.17 -21.07
N PRO A 117 -14.65 -17.93 -21.04
CA PRO A 117 -14.66 -19.30 -20.48
C PRO A 117 -13.76 -20.27 -21.24
N GLU A 118 -13.30 -19.93 -22.41
CA GLU A 118 -12.30 -20.67 -23.20
C GLU A 118 -10.87 -20.56 -22.64
N VAL A 119 -10.61 -19.59 -21.73
CA VAL A 119 -9.31 -19.44 -21.07
C VAL A 119 -9.28 -20.35 -19.84
N PRO A 120 -8.51 -21.45 -19.86
CA PRO A 120 -8.45 -22.36 -18.72
C PRO A 120 -7.75 -21.71 -17.55
N HIS A 121 -8.38 -21.75 -16.37
CA HIS A 121 -7.78 -21.25 -15.14
C HIS A 121 -8.14 -22.11 -13.92
N ARG A 122 -7.25 -22.13 -12.96
CA ARG A 122 -7.47 -22.73 -11.65
C ARG A 122 -8.43 -21.91 -10.81
N THR A 123 -8.88 -22.43 -9.68
CA THR A 123 -9.58 -21.63 -8.69
C THR A 123 -8.72 -20.42 -8.28
N ILE A 124 -9.33 -19.24 -8.28
CA ILE A 124 -8.70 -18.00 -7.83
C ILE A 124 -9.40 -17.54 -6.56
N ALA A 125 -8.64 -17.45 -5.47
CA ALA A 125 -9.09 -16.88 -4.21
C ALA A 125 -8.72 -15.40 -4.17
N VAL A 126 -9.69 -14.53 -3.97
CA VAL A 126 -9.48 -13.08 -3.89
C VAL A 126 -9.64 -12.64 -2.43
N CYS A 127 -8.72 -11.82 -1.95
CA CYS A 127 -8.85 -11.13 -0.68
C CYS A 127 -8.46 -9.66 -0.84
N PHE A 128 -9.32 -8.75 -0.37
CA PHE A 128 -8.93 -7.37 -0.17
C PHE A 128 -8.83 -7.08 1.33
N THR A 129 -7.69 -6.52 1.72
CA THR A 129 -7.33 -6.31 3.13
C THR A 129 -7.47 -4.85 3.54
N PRO A 130 -7.85 -4.57 4.78
CA PRO A 130 -7.71 -3.24 5.39
C PRO A 130 -6.34 -3.11 6.07
N ASP A 131 -5.99 -1.89 6.51
CA ASP A 131 -4.92 -1.58 7.48
C ASP A 131 -3.49 -1.98 7.06
N GLU A 132 -3.21 -2.16 5.74
CA GLU A 132 -1.85 -2.45 5.26
C GLU A 132 -0.91 -1.29 5.57
N GLU A 133 -1.33 -0.07 5.27
CA GLU A 133 -0.56 1.18 5.40
C GLU A 133 -0.18 1.53 6.86
N VAL A 134 -0.77 0.84 7.81
CA VAL A 134 -0.41 0.92 9.24
C VAL A 134 0.25 -0.36 9.76
N GLY A 135 0.63 -1.27 8.85
CA GLY A 135 1.34 -2.51 9.16
C GLY A 135 0.49 -3.57 9.87
N LYS A 136 -0.84 -3.53 9.71
CA LYS A 136 -1.78 -4.46 10.34
C LYS A 136 -2.63 -5.27 9.36
N GLY A 137 -2.32 -5.20 8.08
CA GLY A 137 -3.10 -5.83 7.02
C GLY A 137 -3.28 -7.34 7.18
N THR A 138 -2.40 -8.01 7.93
CA THR A 138 -2.47 -9.47 8.16
C THR A 138 -2.96 -9.86 9.56
N ASP A 139 -3.16 -8.91 10.48
CA ASP A 139 -3.44 -9.20 11.89
C ASP A 139 -4.67 -10.08 12.11
N HIS A 140 -5.67 -9.93 11.24
CA HIS A 140 -6.95 -10.65 11.33
C HIS A 140 -7.30 -11.42 10.05
N PHE A 141 -6.33 -11.60 9.16
CA PHE A 141 -6.53 -12.43 7.97
C PHE A 141 -6.90 -13.85 8.36
N ASP A 142 -8.01 -14.36 7.80
CA ASP A 142 -8.52 -15.70 8.12
C ASP A 142 -8.18 -16.69 7.00
N PRO A 143 -7.15 -17.54 7.18
CA PRO A 143 -6.77 -18.54 6.18
C PRO A 143 -7.87 -19.55 5.86
N ALA A 144 -8.84 -19.76 6.77
CA ALA A 144 -9.95 -20.69 6.54
C ALA A 144 -10.93 -20.17 5.48
N LYS A 145 -11.00 -18.86 5.29
CA LYS A 145 -11.80 -18.21 4.25
C LYS A 145 -11.08 -18.05 2.92
N PHE A 146 -9.78 -18.36 2.88
CA PHE A 146 -8.91 -18.15 1.74
C PHE A 146 -8.31 -19.47 1.26
N PRO A 147 -8.93 -20.17 0.31
CA PRO A 147 -8.61 -21.55 -0.05
C PRO A 147 -7.31 -21.71 -0.86
N ALA A 148 -6.47 -20.69 -0.95
CA ALA A 148 -5.19 -20.75 -1.64
C ALA A 148 -4.04 -21.02 -0.66
N LYS A 149 -3.05 -21.82 -1.08
CA LYS A 149 -1.83 -22.07 -0.31
C LYS A 149 -0.69 -21.10 -0.62
N ALA A 150 -0.80 -20.39 -1.72
CA ALA A 150 0.13 -19.37 -2.16
C ALA A 150 -0.67 -18.25 -2.82
N ALA A 151 -0.19 -17.03 -2.67
CA ALA A 151 -0.83 -15.85 -3.23
C ALA A 151 0.22 -14.89 -3.81
N TYR A 152 -0.22 -14.08 -4.76
CA TYR A 152 0.44 -12.83 -5.10
C TYR A 152 -0.27 -11.69 -4.41
N THR A 153 0.48 -10.83 -3.76
CA THR A 153 0.01 -9.50 -3.40
C THR A 153 0.21 -8.62 -4.63
N VAL A 154 -0.89 -8.06 -5.14
CA VAL A 154 -0.90 -7.18 -6.31
C VAL A 154 -0.83 -5.75 -5.78
N ASP A 155 0.37 -5.36 -5.41
CA ASP A 155 0.69 -4.12 -4.71
C ASP A 155 2.14 -3.79 -5.08
N GLY A 156 2.33 -3.19 -6.23
CA GLY A 156 3.64 -3.17 -6.80
C GLY A 156 4.07 -1.83 -7.38
N GLY A 157 5.35 -1.84 -7.78
CA GLY A 157 6.05 -0.75 -8.40
C GLY A 157 5.83 -0.66 -9.90
N GLU A 158 6.85 -0.99 -10.67
CA GLU A 158 6.83 -0.84 -12.13
C GLU A 158 6.19 -2.07 -12.82
N LEU A 159 5.59 -1.84 -13.97
CA LEU A 159 4.98 -2.90 -14.77
C LEU A 159 5.98 -4.02 -15.08
N GLY A 160 5.63 -5.26 -14.73
CA GLY A 160 6.45 -6.45 -14.98
C GLY A 160 7.43 -6.77 -13.85
N GLU A 161 7.41 -6.04 -12.77
CA GLU A 161 8.20 -6.33 -11.57
C GLU A 161 7.54 -7.42 -10.73
N ILE A 162 8.34 -8.34 -10.20
CA ILE A 162 7.92 -9.37 -9.26
C ILE A 162 8.93 -9.40 -8.12
N GLU A 163 8.47 -9.08 -6.93
CA GLU A 163 9.27 -9.22 -5.70
C GLU A 163 8.98 -10.58 -5.06
N TYR A 164 10.03 -11.31 -4.69
CA TYR A 164 9.91 -12.63 -4.05
C TYR A 164 10.81 -12.78 -2.82
N GLU A 165 11.49 -11.71 -2.44
CA GLU A 165 12.31 -11.63 -1.24
C GLU A 165 11.65 -10.70 -0.22
N ASN A 166 11.86 -10.98 1.06
CA ASN A 166 11.45 -10.14 2.16
C ASN A 166 12.66 -9.81 3.06
N PHE A 167 12.46 -8.92 3.99
CA PHE A 167 13.49 -8.52 4.96
C PHE A 167 12.96 -8.63 6.39
N ASN A 168 13.88 -8.77 7.34
CA ASN A 168 13.54 -8.69 8.75
C ASN A 168 13.45 -7.21 9.17
N ALA A 169 12.38 -6.86 9.87
CA ALA A 169 12.17 -5.53 10.39
C ALA A 169 11.87 -5.58 11.90
N ALA A 170 12.25 -4.54 12.61
CA ALA A 170 11.88 -4.34 14.00
C ALA A 170 11.56 -2.88 14.25
N ALA A 171 10.50 -2.62 15.00
CA ALA A 171 10.17 -1.29 15.47
C ALA A 171 10.54 -1.16 16.95
N VAL A 172 11.13 -0.03 17.32
CA VAL A 172 11.48 0.28 18.71
C VAL A 172 10.86 1.61 19.11
N THR A 173 10.14 1.61 20.21
CA THR A 173 9.65 2.84 20.85
C THR A 173 10.54 3.20 22.02
N LEU A 174 11.20 4.35 21.96
CA LEU A 174 12.03 4.88 23.03
C LEU A 174 11.28 5.99 23.78
N THR A 175 11.02 5.79 25.06
CA THR A 175 10.46 6.81 25.93
C THR A 175 11.53 7.41 26.82
N VAL A 176 11.77 8.72 26.71
CA VAL A 176 12.79 9.43 27.49
C VAL A 176 12.12 10.24 28.59
N HIS A 177 12.47 9.91 29.83
CA HIS A 177 11.94 10.60 31.02
C HIS A 177 12.92 11.66 31.53
N GLY A 178 12.54 12.92 31.46
CA GLY A 178 13.25 14.03 32.05
C GLY A 178 12.88 14.30 33.51
N VAL A 179 13.62 15.19 34.15
CA VAL A 179 13.32 15.73 35.50
C VAL A 179 13.18 17.24 35.37
N ASN A 180 11.95 17.72 35.51
CA ASN A 180 11.68 19.17 35.50
C ASN A 180 11.93 19.77 36.89
N ILE A 181 12.66 20.88 36.94
CA ILE A 181 12.96 21.60 38.19
C ILE A 181 12.83 23.11 37.93
N HIS A 182 12.40 23.85 38.92
CA HIS A 182 12.30 25.32 38.87
C HIS A 182 13.66 25.93 38.45
N PRO A 183 13.70 26.86 37.48
CA PRO A 183 14.95 27.39 36.94
C PRO A 183 15.98 27.86 37.98
N GLY A 184 15.52 28.50 39.05
CA GLY A 184 16.41 28.97 40.13
C GLY A 184 17.14 27.86 40.92
N SER A 185 16.73 26.59 40.76
CA SER A 185 17.29 25.43 41.47
C SER A 185 17.70 24.29 40.50
N ALA A 186 17.64 24.53 39.20
CA ALA A 186 17.76 23.53 38.19
C ALA A 186 19.21 23.10 37.88
N LYS A 187 20.20 23.93 38.21
CA LYS A 187 21.61 23.68 37.93
C LYS A 187 22.02 22.31 38.47
N ASP A 188 22.59 21.47 37.59
CA ASP A 188 23.09 20.12 37.88
C ASP A 188 22.05 19.10 38.37
N LYS A 189 20.75 19.48 38.37
CA LYS A 189 19.63 18.64 38.82
C LYS A 189 18.61 18.34 37.74
N MET A 190 18.34 19.32 36.87
CA MET A 190 17.39 19.17 35.78
C MET A 190 17.91 18.15 34.74
N LYS A 191 17.02 17.27 34.25
CA LYS A 191 17.30 16.36 33.13
C LYS A 191 16.38 16.70 31.99
N ASN A 192 16.94 17.31 30.96
CA ASN A 192 16.17 17.68 29.77
C ASN A 192 15.99 16.46 28.85
N ALA A 193 14.75 15.96 28.77
CA ALA A 193 14.42 14.78 27.94
C ALA A 193 14.74 14.98 26.45
N VAL A 194 14.54 16.20 25.94
CA VAL A 194 14.84 16.51 24.54
C VAL A 194 16.33 16.40 24.23
N LEU A 195 17.19 16.94 25.11
CA LEU A 195 18.64 16.83 24.95
C LEU A 195 19.12 15.39 25.11
N MET A 196 18.50 14.63 26.01
CA MET A 196 18.82 13.20 26.18
C MET A 196 18.41 12.40 24.95
N ALA A 197 17.23 12.65 24.38
CA ALA A 197 16.77 12.02 23.14
C ALA A 197 17.69 12.37 21.97
N HIS A 198 18.07 13.66 21.83
CA HIS A 198 19.02 14.08 20.80
C HIS A 198 20.39 13.38 20.95
N GLN A 199 20.91 13.29 22.17
CA GLN A 199 22.16 12.57 22.43
C GLN A 199 22.04 11.08 22.06
N PHE A 200 20.93 10.44 22.38
CA PHE A 200 20.68 9.05 21.98
C PHE A 200 20.68 8.91 20.46
N ILE A 201 19.93 9.76 19.75
CA ILE A 201 19.86 9.72 18.28
C ILE A 201 21.24 9.92 17.64
N SER A 202 22.07 10.83 18.19
CA SER A 202 23.41 11.08 17.67
C SER A 202 24.41 9.94 17.92
N LEU A 203 24.06 8.95 18.74
CA LEU A 203 24.85 7.73 18.94
C LEU A 203 24.48 6.61 17.96
N LEU A 204 23.36 6.74 17.26
CA LEU A 204 22.96 5.76 16.24
C LEU A 204 23.90 5.88 15.03
N PRO A 205 24.31 4.74 14.42
CA PRO A 205 25.06 4.78 13.18
C PRO A 205 24.25 5.52 12.10
N GLU A 206 24.89 6.43 11.37
CA GLU A 206 24.23 7.24 10.34
C GLU A 206 23.48 6.36 9.30
N ALA A 207 24.08 5.24 8.90
CA ALA A 207 23.48 4.29 7.96
C ALA A 207 22.25 3.54 8.52
N GLU A 208 22.01 3.57 9.82
CA GLU A 208 20.89 2.92 10.49
C GLU A 208 19.81 3.91 10.91
N THR A 209 20.02 5.21 10.67
CA THR A 209 18.98 6.23 10.91
C THR A 209 18.01 6.29 9.74
N GLN A 210 16.80 6.76 9.99
CA GLN A 210 15.76 6.91 8.98
C GLN A 210 16.23 7.77 7.77
N ILE A 211 17.09 8.75 8.01
CA ILE A 211 17.65 9.62 6.95
C ILE A 211 18.72 8.88 6.12
N GLY A 212 19.41 7.89 6.71
CA GLY A 212 20.49 7.14 6.06
C GLY A 212 20.03 5.94 5.25
N ARG A 213 18.77 5.53 5.35
CA ARG A 213 18.18 4.44 4.56
C ARG A 213 17.10 4.96 3.64
N ALA A 214 17.17 4.58 2.38
CA ALA A 214 16.15 4.84 1.37
C ALA A 214 14.85 4.04 1.61
N SER A 215 14.54 3.67 2.84
CA SER A 215 13.37 2.91 3.23
C SER A 215 12.23 3.78 3.76
N CYS A 216 12.31 5.11 3.63
CA CYS A 216 11.11 5.92 3.71
C CYS A 216 10.32 5.66 2.43
N ARG A 217 9.45 4.68 2.46
CA ARG A 217 8.34 4.61 1.52
C ARG A 217 7.40 5.75 1.92
N GLU A 218 7.47 6.84 1.19
CA GLU A 218 6.43 7.88 1.15
C GLU A 218 5.46 7.57 0.04
#